data_16cdc8e24892fce96a71e279baed7bcc
#
_entry.id   16cdc8e24892fce96a71e279baed7bcc
#
_cell.length_a   1.000
_cell.length_b   1.000
_cell.length_c   1.000
_cell.angle_alpha   90.00
_cell.angle_beta   90.00
_cell.angle_gamma   90.00
#
_symmetry.space_group_name_H-M   'P 1'
#
loop_
_entity.id
_entity.type
_entity.pdbx_description
1 polymer ?
#
loop_
_entity_poly.entity_id
_entity_poly.type
_entity_poly.pdbx_seq_one_letter_code
_entity_poly.pdbx_strand_id
1 'polypeptide(L)'
;RNAETKMAWLMPVLFLPPIGALLYLNLRRRPRPRRRLKQLAEKFAGMECLYVKKDGHVGTEYAGDGFAASCAEYVAQATGLPPTDCYEFEYFPSGESYCERLLEELEKAEKYIFLEYFILRPGKFWNSVLDILKRKAGEGVDVRVIYDDIGSMLKVPDNYAAELEKQGVKCMCFNPFRPVLDLAQNNRTHRKIALIDGVTAFTGGINLSDEYINETHPFGHWKDTGIMVRGRAAQNFAAMFLQLWFLRAPDEDYTRYLSTGPKGDCSCLAFCDSPLDRQNVCEDLYLKIIY
;
A
#
# COMPACT_ATOMS: atom_id res chain seq x y z
N ARG A 1 -22.08 -3.60 7.95
CA ARG A 1 -21.67 -5.02 8.04
C ARG A 1 -22.13 -5.73 6.79
N ASN A 2 -21.17 -6.31 6.08
CA ASN A 2 -21.39 -6.98 4.81
C ASN A 2 -22.41 -8.12 4.96
N ALA A 3 -23.40 -8.20 4.07
CA ALA A 3 -24.44 -9.24 4.09
C ALA A 3 -23.84 -10.64 4.00
N GLU A 4 -22.77 -10.81 3.23
CA GLU A 4 -22.01 -12.05 3.08
C GLU A 4 -21.44 -12.56 4.41
N THR A 5 -20.86 -11.67 5.21
CA THR A 5 -20.35 -12.04 6.54
C THR A 5 -21.47 -12.51 7.47
N LYS A 6 -22.68 -11.93 7.36
CA LYS A 6 -23.84 -12.40 8.14
C LYS A 6 -24.30 -13.76 7.68
N MET A 7 -24.35 -14.00 6.37
CA MET A 7 -24.72 -15.29 5.79
C MET A 7 -23.70 -16.38 6.13
N ALA A 8 -22.40 -16.08 6.04
CA ALA A 8 -21.34 -17.02 6.45
C ALA A 8 -21.46 -17.47 7.92
N TRP A 9 -21.96 -16.60 8.81
CA TRP A 9 -22.17 -16.95 10.21
C TRP A 9 -23.48 -17.73 10.46
N LEU A 10 -24.46 -17.65 9.57
CA LEU A 10 -25.68 -18.43 9.69
C LEU A 10 -25.41 -19.94 9.60
N MET A 11 -24.46 -20.35 8.74
CA MET A 11 -24.13 -21.77 8.55
C MET A 11 -23.63 -22.44 9.84
N PRO A 12 -22.57 -21.96 10.52
CA PRO A 12 -22.15 -22.57 11.79
C PRO A 12 -23.21 -22.54 12.89
N VAL A 13 -24.04 -21.48 12.93
CA VAL A 13 -25.11 -21.37 13.94
C VAL A 13 -26.25 -22.34 13.67
N LEU A 14 -26.57 -22.60 12.40
CA LEU A 14 -27.65 -23.56 12.04
C LEU A 14 -27.22 -25.02 12.17
N PHE A 15 -25.97 -25.35 11.78
CA PHE A 15 -25.51 -26.75 11.83
C PHE A 15 -25.04 -27.19 13.21
N LEU A 16 -24.51 -26.25 14.01
CA LEU A 16 -24.03 -26.54 15.39
C LEU A 16 -24.51 -25.44 16.35
N PRO A 17 -25.83 -25.37 16.66
CA PRO A 17 -26.45 -24.23 17.33
C PRO A 17 -25.72 -23.72 18.58
N PRO A 18 -25.37 -24.55 19.59
CA PRO A 18 -24.67 -24.02 20.78
C PRO A 18 -23.23 -23.60 20.48
N ILE A 19 -22.50 -24.38 19.69
CA ILE A 19 -21.11 -24.13 19.36
C ILE A 19 -21.00 -22.96 18.37
N GLY A 20 -21.83 -22.94 17.34
CA GLY A 20 -21.89 -21.87 16.35
C GLY A 20 -22.30 -20.53 16.96
N ALA A 21 -23.27 -20.53 17.88
CA ALA A 21 -23.65 -19.33 18.62
C ALA A 21 -22.49 -18.81 19.51
N LEU A 22 -21.79 -19.71 20.20
CA LEU A 22 -20.67 -19.39 21.07
C LEU A 22 -19.48 -18.85 20.26
N LEU A 23 -19.17 -19.47 19.13
CA LEU A 23 -18.17 -18.99 18.17
C LEU A 23 -18.58 -17.63 17.61
N TYR A 24 -19.84 -17.46 17.19
CA TYR A 24 -20.35 -16.17 16.71
C TYR A 24 -20.22 -15.10 17.77
N LEU A 25 -20.61 -15.34 19.01
CA LEU A 25 -20.53 -14.35 20.09
C LEU A 25 -19.08 -13.97 20.43
N ASN A 26 -18.14 -14.94 20.40
CA ASN A 26 -16.72 -14.69 20.66
C ASN A 26 -16.02 -13.98 19.50
N LEU A 27 -16.25 -14.44 18.27
CA LEU A 27 -15.58 -13.90 17.08
C LEU A 27 -16.29 -12.67 16.48
N ARG A 28 -17.60 -12.49 16.76
CA ARG A 28 -18.35 -11.26 16.41
C ARG A 28 -17.82 -10.01 17.11
N ARG A 29 -17.24 -10.15 18.27
CA ARG A 29 -16.63 -9.02 18.95
C ARG A 29 -15.49 -8.56 18.07
N ARG A 30 -15.69 -7.45 17.31
CA ARG A 30 -14.56 -6.75 16.70
C ARG A 30 -13.52 -6.56 17.82
N PRO A 31 -12.28 -7.01 17.64
CA PRO A 31 -11.26 -6.64 18.60
C PRO A 31 -11.37 -5.12 18.71
N ARG A 32 -11.60 -4.62 19.92
CA ARG A 32 -11.55 -3.17 20.15
C ARG A 32 -10.23 -2.73 19.58
N PRO A 33 -10.20 -1.73 18.69
CA PRO A 33 -8.94 -1.27 18.13
C PRO A 33 -8.00 -1.09 19.31
N ARG A 34 -6.91 -1.84 19.33
CA ARG A 34 -5.94 -1.79 20.42
C ARG A 34 -5.63 -0.32 20.62
N ARG A 35 -5.41 0.14 21.84
CA ARG A 35 -5.06 1.56 22.16
C ARG A 35 -4.07 2.15 21.14
N ARG A 36 -3.13 1.33 20.67
CA ARG A 36 -2.19 1.69 19.60
C ARG A 36 -2.86 2.04 18.26
N LEU A 37 -3.86 1.29 17.81
CA LEU A 37 -4.58 1.57 16.55
C LEU A 37 -5.42 2.85 16.66
N LYS A 38 -5.96 3.13 17.85
CA LYS A 38 -6.68 4.39 18.09
C LYS A 38 -5.72 5.59 18.13
N GLN A 39 -4.59 5.45 18.81
CA GLN A 39 -3.53 6.46 18.81
C GLN A 39 -2.94 6.68 17.41
N LEU A 40 -2.85 5.61 16.62
CA LEU A 40 -2.48 5.67 15.22
C LEU A 40 -3.50 6.48 14.41
N ALA A 41 -4.79 6.15 14.48
CA ALA A 41 -5.83 6.89 13.79
C ALA A 41 -5.83 8.38 14.18
N GLU A 42 -5.63 8.71 15.46
CA GLU A 42 -5.53 10.09 15.94
C GLU A 42 -4.29 10.82 15.41
N LYS A 43 -3.14 10.13 15.33
CA LYS A 43 -1.91 10.71 14.75
C LYS A 43 -1.98 10.83 13.23
N PHE A 44 -2.66 9.89 12.55
CA PHE A 44 -2.91 9.97 11.10
C PHE A 44 -3.83 11.12 10.73
N ALA A 45 -4.90 11.34 11.47
CA ALA A 45 -5.73 12.53 11.30
C ALA A 45 -4.91 13.83 11.42
N GLY A 46 -3.85 13.82 12.25
CA GLY A 46 -2.87 14.90 12.33
C GLY A 46 -1.95 15.01 11.10
N MET A 47 -1.57 13.89 10.48
CA MET A 47 -0.74 13.87 9.28
C MET A 47 -1.54 14.21 8.02
N GLU A 48 -2.77 13.75 7.88
CA GLU A 48 -3.70 14.16 6.82
C GLU A 48 -3.81 15.69 6.74
N CYS A 49 -3.88 16.37 7.90
CA CYS A 49 -3.84 17.83 7.94
C CYS A 49 -2.55 18.46 7.40
N LEU A 50 -1.41 17.78 7.47
CA LEU A 50 -0.14 18.28 6.93
C LEU A 50 -0.11 18.21 5.39
N TYR A 51 -0.71 17.18 4.80
CA TYR A 51 -0.81 17.03 3.35
C TYR A 51 -1.79 18.03 2.72
N VAL A 52 -2.92 18.26 3.37
CA VAL A 52 -3.97 19.16 2.89
C VAL A 52 -3.62 20.63 3.13
N LYS A 53 -2.91 20.96 4.23
CA LYS A 53 -2.69 22.36 4.64
C LYS A 53 -1.51 23.05 4.01
N LYS A 54 -0.52 22.33 3.46
CA LYS A 54 0.73 22.96 3.03
C LYS A 54 0.61 23.76 1.72
N ASP A 55 -0.38 23.45 0.88
CA ASP A 55 -0.50 24.09 -0.45
C ASP A 55 -1.84 24.78 -0.74
N GLY A 56 -2.81 24.75 0.19
CA GLY A 56 -4.08 25.47 0.00
C GLY A 56 -4.93 25.07 -1.22
N HIS A 57 -4.54 24.06 -1.95
CA HIS A 57 -5.17 23.62 -3.18
C HIS A 57 -5.86 22.26 -3.00
N VAL A 58 -6.96 22.27 -2.27
CA VAL A 58 -8.05 21.33 -2.54
C VAL A 58 -8.81 21.94 -3.73
N GLY A 59 -8.39 21.61 -4.92
CA GLY A 59 -9.04 22.13 -6.11
C GLY A 59 -8.11 22.08 -7.31
N THR A 60 -7.73 20.88 -7.78
CA THR A 60 -7.59 20.76 -9.22
C THR A 60 -8.98 20.97 -9.78
N GLU A 61 -9.21 22.08 -10.48
CA GLU A 61 -10.38 22.20 -11.34
C GLU A 61 -10.33 20.98 -12.26
N TYR A 62 -11.16 19.98 -11.99
CA TYR A 62 -11.38 18.91 -12.92
C TYR A 62 -12.07 19.53 -14.13
N ALA A 63 -11.25 19.95 -15.09
CA ALA A 63 -11.76 20.49 -16.32
C ALA A 63 -12.46 19.38 -17.08
N GLY A 64 -13.78 19.36 -17.02
CA GLY A 64 -14.58 18.76 -18.05
C GLY A 64 -15.60 17.68 -17.69
N ASP A 65 -15.45 16.84 -16.67
CA ASP A 65 -16.45 15.79 -16.40
C ASP A 65 -16.96 15.82 -14.95
N GLY A 66 -18.24 16.13 -14.79
CA GLY A 66 -18.92 16.15 -13.49
C GLY A 66 -18.86 14.80 -12.75
N PHE A 67 -18.73 13.68 -13.48
CA PHE A 67 -18.58 12.37 -12.90
C PHE A 67 -17.19 12.17 -12.26
N ALA A 68 -16.11 12.50 -12.95
CA ALA A 68 -14.76 12.40 -12.42
C ALA A 68 -14.57 13.31 -11.18
N ALA A 69 -15.11 14.53 -11.24
CA ALA A 69 -15.11 15.45 -10.08
C ALA A 69 -15.84 14.85 -8.88
N SER A 70 -17.02 14.25 -9.10
CA SER A 70 -17.82 13.59 -8.06
C SER A 70 -17.11 12.35 -7.46
N CYS A 71 -16.36 11.60 -8.25
CA CYS A 71 -15.53 10.47 -7.76
C CYS A 71 -14.39 10.98 -6.88
N ALA A 72 -13.71 12.03 -7.33
CA ALA A 72 -12.60 12.65 -6.61
C ALA A 72 -13.03 13.26 -5.28
N GLU A 73 -14.16 13.96 -5.27
CA GLU A 73 -14.73 14.51 -4.04
C GLU A 73 -15.09 13.41 -3.03
N TYR A 74 -15.74 12.34 -3.51
CA TYR A 74 -16.07 11.19 -2.66
C TYR A 74 -14.82 10.58 -2.02
N VAL A 75 -13.79 10.30 -2.82
CA VAL A 75 -12.55 9.69 -2.32
C VAL A 75 -11.84 10.63 -1.35
N ALA A 76 -11.73 11.92 -1.68
CA ALA A 76 -11.09 12.91 -0.79
C ALA A 76 -11.81 13.00 0.57
N GLN A 77 -13.14 12.99 0.59
CA GLN A 77 -13.93 12.99 1.81
C GLN A 77 -13.80 11.69 2.62
N ALA A 78 -13.74 10.55 1.95
CA ALA A 78 -13.70 9.24 2.59
C ALA A 78 -12.32 8.87 3.12
N THR A 79 -11.24 9.26 2.43
CA THR A 79 -9.86 8.85 2.74
C THR A 79 -8.98 9.97 3.29
N GLY A 80 -9.38 11.22 3.15
CA GLY A 80 -8.53 12.38 3.45
C GLY A 80 -7.42 12.63 2.42
N LEU A 81 -7.33 11.81 1.36
CA LEU A 81 -6.33 11.95 0.30
C LEU A 81 -6.94 12.75 -0.86
N PRO A 82 -6.49 13.98 -1.11
CA PRO A 82 -7.03 14.81 -2.18
C PRO A 82 -6.54 14.30 -3.53
N PRO A 83 -7.28 14.62 -4.60
CA PRO A 83 -6.76 14.50 -5.95
C PRO A 83 -5.51 15.38 -6.12
N THR A 84 -4.56 14.89 -6.89
CA THR A 84 -3.28 15.53 -7.15
C THR A 84 -2.99 15.59 -8.64
N ASP A 85 -1.93 16.27 -9.02
CA ASP A 85 -1.52 16.32 -10.41
C ASP A 85 -0.27 15.48 -10.69
N CYS A 86 -0.10 15.10 -11.95
CA CYS A 86 1.08 14.43 -12.46
C CYS A 86 1.47 15.03 -13.84
N TYR A 87 2.76 15.04 -14.13
CA TYR A 87 3.25 15.51 -15.42
C TYR A 87 3.69 14.37 -16.34
N GLU A 88 3.80 13.15 -15.81
CA GLU A 88 4.13 11.93 -16.56
C GLU A 88 3.34 10.76 -16.00
N PHE A 89 2.83 9.95 -16.90
CA PHE A 89 2.11 8.72 -16.62
C PHE A 89 2.54 7.65 -17.63
N GLU A 90 2.87 6.46 -17.13
CA GLU A 90 3.24 5.33 -17.97
C GLU A 90 2.47 4.08 -17.53
N TYR A 91 1.86 3.39 -18.49
CA TYR A 91 1.16 2.12 -18.28
C TYR A 91 2.00 0.94 -18.74
N PHE A 92 2.13 -0.06 -17.89
CA PHE A 92 2.85 -1.29 -18.17
C PHE A 92 1.88 -2.43 -18.42
N PRO A 93 1.83 -2.97 -19.65
CA PRO A 93 0.93 -4.06 -19.98
C PRO A 93 1.40 -5.42 -19.45
N SER A 94 2.60 -5.51 -18.89
CA SER A 94 3.20 -6.74 -18.37
C SER A 94 4.14 -6.47 -17.19
N GLY A 95 4.44 -7.53 -16.43
CA GLY A 95 5.41 -7.47 -15.35
C GLY A 95 6.83 -7.25 -15.81
N GLU A 96 7.20 -7.73 -16.99
CA GLU A 96 8.54 -7.58 -17.57
C GLU A 96 8.84 -6.08 -17.83
N SER A 97 7.95 -5.38 -18.53
CA SER A 97 8.12 -3.94 -18.82
C SER A 97 8.10 -3.09 -17.54
N TYR A 98 7.25 -3.46 -16.57
CA TYR A 98 7.25 -2.84 -15.26
C TYR A 98 8.57 -3.03 -14.52
N CYS A 99 9.13 -4.26 -14.53
CA CYS A 99 10.39 -4.59 -13.88
C CYS A 99 11.54 -3.76 -14.44
N GLU A 100 11.69 -3.74 -15.76
CA GLU A 100 12.73 -2.98 -16.46
C GLU A 100 12.70 -1.51 -16.05
N ARG A 101 11.53 -0.90 -16.12
CA ARG A 101 11.36 0.51 -15.76
C ARG A 101 11.57 0.78 -14.28
N LEU A 102 11.10 -0.11 -13.40
CA LEU A 102 11.31 0.03 -11.96
C LEU A 102 12.80 0.01 -11.61
N LEU A 103 13.58 -0.92 -12.18
CA LEU A 103 15.02 -0.99 -11.93
C LEU A 103 15.73 0.28 -12.40
N GLU A 104 15.38 0.81 -13.57
CA GLU A 104 15.93 2.08 -14.08
C GLU A 104 15.66 3.25 -13.13
N GLU A 105 14.45 3.35 -12.57
CA GLU A 105 14.09 4.45 -11.69
C GLU A 105 14.73 4.30 -10.29
N LEU A 106 14.84 3.07 -9.77
CA LEU A 106 15.54 2.83 -8.51
C LEU A 106 17.01 3.26 -8.57
N GLU A 107 17.66 3.08 -9.74
CA GLU A 107 19.04 3.53 -9.98
C GLU A 107 19.20 5.06 -9.88
N LYS A 108 18.17 5.83 -10.18
CA LYS A 108 18.18 7.30 -10.17
C LYS A 108 17.92 7.90 -8.78
N ALA A 109 17.58 7.08 -7.79
CA ALA A 109 17.23 7.54 -6.44
C ALA A 109 18.41 8.30 -5.78
N GLU A 110 18.12 9.47 -5.19
CA GLU A 110 19.08 10.34 -4.52
C GLU A 110 18.75 10.58 -3.04
N LYS A 111 17.47 10.54 -2.66
CA LYS A 111 17.00 10.91 -1.31
C LYS A 111 16.45 9.74 -0.55
N TYR A 112 15.46 9.04 -1.11
CA TYR A 112 14.84 7.90 -0.46
C TYR A 112 14.11 6.96 -1.44
N ILE A 113 14.04 5.69 -1.04
CA ILE A 113 13.27 4.63 -1.71
C ILE A 113 12.36 3.97 -0.69
N PHE A 114 11.05 3.95 -0.97
CA PHE A 114 10.06 3.24 -0.16
C PHE A 114 9.38 2.18 -1.00
N LEU A 115 9.46 0.93 -0.53
CA LEU A 115 8.83 -0.22 -1.19
C LEU A 115 7.83 -0.87 -0.25
N GLU A 116 6.61 -1.08 -0.70
CA GLU A 116 5.58 -1.84 0.00
C GLU A 116 5.00 -2.88 -0.95
N TYR A 117 5.15 -4.16 -0.60
CA TYR A 117 4.67 -5.27 -1.43
C TYR A 117 4.03 -6.37 -0.57
N PHE A 118 2.99 -7.01 -1.10
CA PHE A 118 2.35 -8.14 -0.43
C PHE A 118 3.24 -9.38 -0.49
N ILE A 119 3.77 -9.70 -1.68
CA ILE A 119 4.69 -10.84 -1.88
C ILE A 119 6.09 -10.30 -2.14
N LEU A 120 7.03 -10.81 -1.35
CA LEU A 120 8.45 -10.68 -1.57
C LEU A 120 9.03 -12.08 -1.58
N ARG A 121 9.73 -12.45 -2.66
CA ARG A 121 10.33 -13.77 -2.84
C ARG A 121 11.71 -13.63 -3.46
N PRO A 122 12.76 -14.18 -2.83
CA PRO A 122 14.09 -14.29 -3.44
C PRO A 122 14.02 -14.96 -4.80
N GLY A 123 14.63 -14.35 -5.79
CA GLY A 123 14.66 -14.75 -7.18
C GLY A 123 15.29 -13.66 -8.03
N LYS A 124 15.24 -13.75 -9.34
CA LYS A 124 15.88 -12.79 -10.26
C LYS A 124 15.34 -11.37 -10.01
N PHE A 125 14.02 -11.20 -9.99
CA PHE A 125 13.40 -9.88 -9.84
C PHE A 125 13.76 -9.23 -8.50
N TRP A 126 13.47 -9.91 -7.38
CA TRP A 126 13.77 -9.35 -6.06
C TRP A 126 15.26 -9.13 -5.84
N ASN A 127 16.12 -10.06 -6.26
CA ASN A 127 17.55 -9.91 -6.04
C ASN A 127 18.11 -8.70 -6.83
N SER A 128 17.65 -8.47 -8.07
CA SER A 128 18.03 -7.28 -8.85
C SER A 128 17.61 -5.99 -8.15
N VAL A 129 16.39 -5.94 -7.62
CA VAL A 129 15.92 -4.81 -6.80
C VAL A 129 16.80 -4.66 -5.56
N LEU A 130 17.01 -5.75 -4.80
CA LEU A 130 17.75 -5.72 -3.54
C LEU A 130 19.19 -5.25 -3.70
N ASP A 131 19.87 -5.64 -4.78
CA ASP A 131 21.24 -5.21 -5.05
C ASP A 131 21.33 -3.69 -5.26
N ILE A 132 20.33 -3.09 -5.95
CA ILE A 132 20.22 -1.64 -6.06
C ILE A 132 19.95 -1.01 -4.70
N LEU A 133 19.01 -1.57 -3.93
CA LEU A 133 18.65 -1.04 -2.60
C LEU A 133 19.86 -0.99 -1.65
N LYS A 134 20.66 -2.06 -1.62
CA LYS A 134 21.88 -2.13 -0.80
C LYS A 134 22.90 -1.07 -1.19
N ARG A 135 23.13 -0.93 -2.49
CA ARG A 135 24.06 0.06 -3.01
C ARG A 135 23.58 1.47 -2.68
N LYS A 136 22.32 1.79 -2.94
CA LYS A 136 21.72 3.07 -2.61
C LYS A 136 21.74 3.39 -1.12
N ALA A 137 21.48 2.40 -0.27
CA ALA A 137 21.63 2.55 1.18
C ALA A 137 23.08 2.87 1.58
N GLY A 138 24.06 2.22 0.95
CA GLY A 138 25.49 2.52 1.12
C GLY A 138 25.89 3.93 0.65
N GLU A 139 25.18 4.48 -0.32
CA GLU A 139 25.34 5.87 -0.82
C GLU A 139 24.64 6.91 0.09
N GLY A 140 23.91 6.48 1.13
CA GLY A 140 23.22 7.34 2.07
C GLY A 140 21.75 7.63 1.76
N VAL A 141 21.17 6.96 0.74
CA VAL A 141 19.74 7.02 0.43
C VAL A 141 18.95 6.32 1.54
N ASP A 142 17.84 6.91 2.00
CA ASP A 142 16.97 6.29 3.02
C ASP A 142 16.08 5.21 2.40
N VAL A 143 16.51 3.96 2.50
CA VAL A 143 15.83 2.82 1.90
C VAL A 143 14.94 2.11 2.92
N ARG A 144 13.65 1.97 2.61
CA ARG A 144 12.65 1.33 3.48
C ARG A 144 11.81 0.33 2.70
N VAL A 145 11.63 -0.85 3.27
CA VAL A 145 10.85 -1.94 2.69
C VAL A 145 9.80 -2.41 3.69
N ILE A 146 8.55 -2.55 3.23
CA ILE A 146 7.46 -3.22 3.94
C ILE A 146 7.04 -4.43 3.11
N TYR A 147 6.98 -5.60 3.74
CA TYR A 147 6.37 -6.78 3.13
C TYR A 147 5.35 -7.42 4.08
N ASP A 148 4.32 -8.05 3.51
CA ASP A 148 3.31 -8.75 4.30
C ASP A 148 3.81 -10.15 4.68
N ASP A 149 3.63 -10.53 5.94
CA ASP A 149 4.12 -11.82 6.44
C ASP A 149 3.45 -13.01 5.76
N ILE A 150 2.11 -13.02 5.65
CA ILE A 150 1.39 -14.13 4.99
C ILE A 150 1.70 -14.17 3.49
N GLY A 151 1.78 -13.02 2.82
CA GLY A 151 2.14 -12.96 1.40
C GLY A 151 3.51 -13.54 1.11
N SER A 152 4.46 -13.36 2.03
CA SER A 152 5.86 -13.80 1.91
C SER A 152 6.17 -15.05 2.72
N MET A 153 5.20 -15.60 3.46
CA MET A 153 5.37 -16.78 4.31
C MET A 153 5.91 -17.97 3.49
N LEU A 154 6.85 -18.71 4.07
CA LEU A 154 7.57 -19.81 3.44
C LEU A 154 8.40 -19.42 2.18
N LYS A 155 8.47 -18.14 1.85
CA LYS A 155 9.25 -17.62 0.71
C LYS A 155 10.52 -16.92 1.17
N VAL A 156 10.47 -16.30 2.36
CA VAL A 156 11.62 -15.66 3.00
C VAL A 156 11.86 -16.27 4.39
N PRO A 157 13.10 -16.20 4.93
CA PRO A 157 13.39 -16.62 6.32
C PRO A 157 12.61 -15.80 7.35
N ASP A 158 12.29 -16.39 8.51
CA ASP A 158 11.56 -15.71 9.60
C ASP A 158 12.23 -14.42 10.09
N ASN A 159 13.55 -14.34 10.00
CA ASN A 159 14.35 -13.18 10.43
C ASN A 159 14.73 -12.25 9.27
N TYR A 160 14.08 -12.37 8.11
CA TYR A 160 14.49 -11.71 6.87
C TYR A 160 14.55 -10.17 6.98
N ALA A 161 13.61 -9.56 7.70
CA ALA A 161 13.66 -8.12 7.94
C ALA A 161 14.96 -7.70 8.68
N ALA A 162 15.38 -8.47 9.69
CA ALA A 162 16.63 -8.21 10.41
C ALA A 162 17.89 -8.46 9.56
N GLU A 163 17.81 -9.38 8.60
CA GLU A 163 18.89 -9.62 7.63
C GLU A 163 19.04 -8.46 6.65
N LEU A 164 17.94 -7.89 6.17
CA LEU A 164 17.96 -6.70 5.33
C LEU A 164 18.51 -5.47 6.08
N GLU A 165 18.16 -5.32 7.35
CA GLU A 165 18.67 -4.23 8.18
C GLU A 165 20.19 -4.27 8.38
N LYS A 166 20.77 -5.45 8.54
CA LYS A 166 22.24 -5.62 8.58
C LYS A 166 22.91 -5.17 7.28
N GLN A 167 22.16 -5.12 6.19
CA GLN A 167 22.63 -4.71 4.86
C GLN A 167 22.30 -3.24 4.55
N GLY A 168 21.85 -2.47 5.57
CA GLY A 168 21.53 -1.05 5.43
C GLY A 168 20.10 -0.75 4.95
N VAL A 169 19.31 -1.77 4.63
CA VAL A 169 17.92 -1.62 4.17
C VAL A 169 16.98 -1.72 5.36
N LYS A 170 16.36 -0.62 5.76
CA LYS A 170 15.34 -0.61 6.83
C LYS A 170 14.14 -1.43 6.39
N CYS A 171 13.75 -2.44 7.17
CA CYS A 171 12.71 -3.36 6.76
C CYS A 171 11.66 -3.60 7.85
N MET A 172 10.40 -3.75 7.46
CA MET A 172 9.29 -4.10 8.34
C MET A 172 8.49 -5.27 7.75
N CYS A 173 8.41 -6.37 8.51
CA CYS A 173 7.44 -7.43 8.27
C CYS A 173 6.09 -6.98 8.83
N PHE A 174 5.10 -6.78 7.96
CA PHE A 174 3.77 -6.31 8.37
C PHE A 174 2.91 -7.46 8.89
N ASN A 175 2.31 -7.25 10.06
CA ASN A 175 1.36 -8.14 10.74
C ASN A 175 1.83 -9.60 10.80
N PRO A 176 2.95 -9.92 11.52
CA PRO A 176 3.48 -11.25 11.63
C PRO A 176 2.41 -12.26 12.08
N PHE A 177 2.34 -13.39 11.40
CA PHE A 177 1.40 -14.45 11.70
C PHE A 177 1.66 -15.02 13.10
N ARG A 178 0.60 -15.20 13.84
CA ARG A 178 0.61 -15.86 15.14
C ARG A 178 -0.49 -16.93 15.15
N PRO A 179 -0.22 -18.16 15.60
CA PRO A 179 -1.21 -19.23 15.61
C PRO A 179 -2.24 -19.03 16.73
N VAL A 180 -2.96 -17.90 16.68
CA VAL A 180 -4.05 -17.55 17.59
C VAL A 180 -5.30 -17.19 16.80
N LEU A 181 -6.48 -17.51 17.32
CA LEU A 181 -7.77 -17.12 16.73
C LEU A 181 -7.99 -15.60 16.96
N ASP A 182 -7.33 -14.79 16.16
CA ASP A 182 -7.48 -13.33 16.18
C ASP A 182 -7.83 -12.84 14.78
N LEU A 183 -9.03 -12.27 14.61
CA LEU A 183 -9.51 -11.73 13.34
C LEU A 183 -8.64 -10.54 12.84
N ALA A 184 -7.86 -9.92 13.71
CA ALA A 184 -6.90 -8.88 13.32
C ALA A 184 -5.77 -9.44 12.43
N GLN A 185 -5.56 -10.75 12.42
CA GLN A 185 -4.62 -11.43 11.52
C GLN A 185 -5.04 -11.37 10.05
N ASN A 186 -6.33 -11.16 9.77
CA ASN A 186 -6.86 -11.00 8.42
C ASN A 186 -6.59 -9.60 7.83
N ASN A 187 -6.15 -8.65 8.64
CA ASN A 187 -5.74 -7.34 8.15
C ASN A 187 -4.36 -7.47 7.48
N ARG A 188 -4.34 -7.55 6.14
CA ARG A 188 -3.14 -7.68 5.33
C ARG A 188 -2.95 -6.45 4.47
N THR A 189 -1.69 -6.11 4.19
CA THR A 189 -1.42 -5.12 3.16
C THR A 189 -1.33 -5.81 1.82
N HIS A 190 -2.26 -5.51 0.90
CA HIS A 190 -2.22 -6.04 -0.47
C HIS A 190 -1.73 -4.98 -1.47
N ARG A 191 -1.23 -3.86 -0.97
CA ARG A 191 -0.71 -2.77 -1.79
C ARG A 191 0.63 -3.16 -2.41
N LYS A 192 0.91 -2.63 -3.59
CA LYS A 192 2.20 -2.67 -4.27
C LYS A 192 2.56 -1.22 -4.56
N ILE A 193 3.53 -0.72 -3.84
CA ILE A 193 4.00 0.66 -3.95
C ILE A 193 5.51 0.64 -4.07
N ALA A 194 6.05 1.30 -5.09
CA ALA A 194 7.43 1.74 -5.10
C ALA A 194 7.44 3.25 -5.25
N LEU A 195 8.11 3.94 -4.33
CA LEU A 195 8.19 5.38 -4.29
C LEU A 195 9.65 5.80 -4.27
N ILE A 196 10.04 6.68 -5.18
CA ILE A 196 11.40 7.18 -5.34
C ILE A 196 11.38 8.69 -5.21
N ASP A 197 12.14 9.21 -4.25
CA ASP A 197 12.41 10.64 -3.98
C ASP A 197 11.15 11.52 -3.81
N GLY A 198 9.95 10.90 -3.60
CA GLY A 198 8.67 11.59 -3.49
C GLY A 198 8.15 12.19 -4.80
N VAL A 199 8.74 11.83 -5.91
CA VAL A 199 8.40 12.33 -7.25
C VAL A 199 7.90 11.22 -8.17
N THR A 200 8.49 10.03 -8.10
CA THR A 200 8.12 8.88 -8.94
C THR A 200 7.47 7.80 -8.10
N ALA A 201 6.27 7.37 -8.46
CA ALA A 201 5.55 6.30 -7.79
C ALA A 201 5.08 5.23 -8.77
N PHE A 202 5.24 3.97 -8.39
CA PHE A 202 4.75 2.80 -9.10
C PHE A 202 3.68 2.09 -8.28
N THR A 203 2.66 1.58 -8.95
CA THR A 203 1.65 0.69 -8.35
C THR A 203 1.08 -0.27 -9.40
N GLY A 204 0.29 -1.24 -8.97
CA GLY A 204 -0.34 -2.24 -9.84
C GLY A 204 -0.60 -3.55 -9.14
N GLY A 205 -0.73 -4.63 -9.91
CA GLY A 205 -0.90 -5.99 -9.40
C GLY A 205 0.40 -6.74 -9.15
N ILE A 206 1.51 -6.28 -9.74
CA ILE A 206 2.81 -6.96 -9.80
C ILE A 206 3.49 -6.97 -8.44
N ASN A 207 3.86 -8.17 -7.94
CA ASN A 207 4.67 -8.32 -6.73
C ASN A 207 6.15 -8.56 -7.08
N LEU A 208 7.03 -8.51 -6.06
CA LEU A 208 8.47 -8.75 -6.21
C LEU A 208 8.80 -10.25 -6.18
N SER A 209 8.39 -10.96 -7.23
CA SER A 209 8.58 -12.39 -7.39
C SER A 209 8.62 -12.76 -8.86
N ASP A 210 9.40 -13.79 -9.21
CA ASP A 210 9.77 -14.17 -10.57
C ASP A 210 8.61 -14.60 -11.46
N GLU A 211 7.53 -15.12 -10.88
CA GLU A 211 6.31 -15.45 -11.63
C GLU A 211 5.65 -14.22 -12.26
N TYR A 212 5.77 -13.04 -11.64
CA TYR A 212 5.17 -11.80 -12.18
C TYR A 212 5.92 -11.24 -13.39
N ILE A 213 7.18 -11.62 -13.57
CA ILE A 213 8.01 -11.22 -14.73
C ILE A 213 8.26 -12.40 -15.68
N ASN A 214 7.50 -13.47 -15.54
CA ASN A 214 7.56 -14.67 -16.36
C ASN A 214 8.97 -15.35 -16.44
N GLU A 215 9.81 -15.20 -15.41
CA GLU A 215 11.05 -15.98 -15.26
C GLU A 215 10.77 -17.40 -14.75
N THR A 216 9.64 -17.58 -14.08
CA THR A 216 9.11 -18.88 -13.65
C THR A 216 7.64 -18.98 -13.99
N HIS A 217 7.16 -20.20 -14.31
CA HIS A 217 5.79 -20.40 -14.79
C HIS A 217 4.99 -21.40 -13.94
N PRO A 218 4.86 -21.21 -12.60
CA PRO A 218 4.17 -22.17 -11.75
C PRO A 218 2.68 -22.32 -12.10
N PHE A 219 2.09 -21.31 -12.74
CA PHE A 219 0.67 -21.24 -13.14
C PHE A 219 0.49 -20.93 -14.64
N GLY A 220 1.53 -21.15 -15.48
CA GLY A 220 1.56 -20.72 -16.86
C GLY A 220 2.07 -19.29 -17.02
N HIS A 221 1.82 -18.68 -18.19
CA HIS A 221 2.19 -17.27 -18.42
C HIS A 221 1.34 -16.34 -17.55
N TRP A 222 2.02 -15.53 -16.76
CA TRP A 222 1.37 -14.60 -15.83
C TRP A 222 1.16 -13.24 -16.50
N LYS A 223 -0.10 -12.80 -16.57
CA LYS A 223 -0.48 -11.48 -17.07
C LYS A 223 -0.88 -10.58 -15.91
N ASP A 224 -0.10 -9.56 -15.66
CA ASP A 224 -0.43 -8.51 -14.71
C ASP A 224 -0.05 -7.14 -15.28
N THR A 225 -0.50 -6.07 -14.65
CA THR A 225 -0.31 -4.71 -15.14
C THR A 225 0.16 -3.78 -14.02
N GLY A 226 0.85 -2.71 -14.41
CA GLY A 226 1.27 -1.67 -13.49
C GLY A 226 1.20 -0.29 -14.13
N ILE A 227 1.38 0.71 -13.30
CA ILE A 227 1.48 2.10 -13.72
C ILE A 227 2.62 2.79 -12.97
N MET A 228 3.22 3.77 -13.63
CA MET A 228 4.10 4.76 -13.02
C MET A 228 3.46 6.13 -13.15
N VAL A 229 3.57 6.94 -12.11
CA VAL A 229 3.18 8.35 -12.13
C VAL A 229 4.32 9.21 -11.59
N ARG A 230 4.50 10.40 -12.17
CA ARG A 230 5.47 11.39 -11.71
C ARG A 230 4.82 12.73 -11.44
N GLY A 231 5.20 13.35 -10.35
CA GLY A 231 4.69 14.65 -9.93
C GLY A 231 4.13 14.62 -8.52
N ARG A 232 3.17 15.49 -8.23
CA ARG A 232 2.56 15.61 -6.91
C ARG A 232 1.76 14.37 -6.51
N ALA A 233 1.31 13.58 -7.49
CA ALA A 233 0.63 12.30 -7.24
C ALA A 233 1.45 11.34 -6.36
N ALA A 234 2.78 11.37 -6.45
CA ALA A 234 3.67 10.57 -5.63
C ALA A 234 3.51 10.83 -4.12
N GLN A 235 2.98 12.00 -3.72
CA GLN A 235 2.77 12.33 -2.32
C GLN A 235 1.69 11.51 -1.65
N ASN A 236 0.60 11.19 -2.36
CA ASN A 236 -0.42 10.30 -1.82
C ASN A 236 0.17 8.91 -1.55
N PHE A 237 1.08 8.44 -2.42
CA PHE A 237 1.80 7.18 -2.18
C PHE A 237 2.75 7.27 -0.98
N ALA A 238 3.42 8.42 -0.79
CA ALA A 238 4.22 8.65 0.41
C ALA A 238 3.37 8.60 1.68
N ALA A 239 2.20 9.26 1.68
CA ALA A 239 1.26 9.22 2.77
C ALA A 239 0.83 7.78 3.10
N MET A 240 0.41 7.03 2.09
CA MET A 240 -0.02 5.64 2.24
C MET A 240 1.08 4.74 2.82
N PHE A 241 2.32 4.86 2.33
CA PHE A 241 3.46 4.11 2.85
C PHE A 241 3.78 4.50 4.30
N LEU A 242 3.91 5.78 4.57
CA LEU A 242 4.27 6.31 5.89
C LEU A 242 3.21 5.98 6.96
N GLN A 243 1.94 5.85 6.57
CA GLN A 243 0.88 5.35 7.43
C GLN A 243 1.23 3.98 8.02
N LEU A 244 1.71 3.03 7.25
CA LEU A 244 2.13 1.74 7.79
C LEU A 244 3.48 1.82 8.51
N TRP A 245 4.44 2.56 7.95
CA TRP A 245 5.76 2.70 8.56
C TRP A 245 5.71 3.32 9.95
N PHE A 246 4.74 4.19 10.19
CA PHE A 246 4.49 4.78 11.51
C PHE A 246 4.27 3.72 12.60
N LEU A 247 3.76 2.53 12.28
CA LEU A 247 3.62 1.42 13.24
C LEU A 247 4.97 1.00 13.83
N ARG A 248 6.03 1.18 13.07
CA ARG A 248 7.40 0.85 13.45
C ARG A 248 8.09 2.00 14.18
N ALA A 249 7.96 3.22 13.68
CA ALA A 249 8.69 4.40 14.14
C ALA A 249 7.73 5.58 14.41
N PRO A 250 6.94 5.54 15.50
CA PRO A 250 5.89 6.53 15.75
C PRO A 250 6.39 7.93 16.12
N ASP A 251 7.64 8.06 16.50
CA ASP A 251 8.22 9.33 16.98
C ASP A 251 9.15 9.98 15.92
N GLU A 252 9.20 9.43 14.71
CA GLU A 252 9.99 9.99 13.62
C GLU A 252 9.28 11.20 13.00
N ASP A 253 10.05 12.22 12.61
CA ASP A 253 9.55 13.34 11.81
C ASP A 253 9.46 12.95 10.33
N TYR A 254 8.23 12.81 9.86
CA TYR A 254 7.93 12.44 8.45
C TYR A 254 7.78 13.65 7.52
N THR A 255 7.83 14.87 8.04
CA THR A 255 7.65 16.10 7.22
C THR A 255 8.71 16.24 6.12
N ARG A 256 9.88 15.66 6.34
CA ARG A 256 10.99 15.64 5.36
C ARG A 256 10.68 14.87 4.07
N TYR A 257 9.71 13.95 4.10
CA TYR A 257 9.30 13.16 2.94
C TYR A 257 8.15 13.79 2.16
N LEU A 258 7.63 14.90 2.67
CA LEU A 258 6.55 15.67 2.06
C LEU A 258 7.15 16.69 1.10
N SER A 259 7.76 16.23 0.01
CA SER A 259 8.24 17.15 -1.02
C SER A 259 7.14 17.36 -2.06
N THR A 260 6.88 18.62 -2.39
CA THR A 260 6.01 18.95 -3.52
C THR A 260 6.75 18.70 -4.81
N GLY A 261 6.46 17.60 -5.49
CA GLY A 261 6.94 17.35 -6.84
C GLY A 261 6.50 18.46 -7.81
N PRO A 262 7.09 18.52 -9.01
CA PRO A 262 6.65 19.45 -10.04
C PRO A 262 5.17 19.34 -10.32
N LYS A 263 4.53 20.48 -10.64
CA LYS A 263 3.14 20.53 -11.08
C LYS A 263 3.02 19.89 -12.46
N GLY A 264 1.92 19.19 -12.69
CA GLY A 264 1.57 18.59 -13.97
C GLY A 264 0.21 19.07 -14.49
N ASP A 265 -0.15 18.60 -15.66
CA ASP A 265 -1.40 18.88 -16.36
C ASP A 265 -2.37 17.71 -16.36
N CYS A 266 -1.94 16.54 -15.88
CA CYS A 266 -2.79 15.37 -15.69
C CYS A 266 -3.31 15.29 -14.24
N SER A 267 -4.55 14.86 -14.05
CA SER A 267 -5.12 14.62 -12.72
C SER A 267 -4.95 13.16 -12.31
N CYS A 268 -4.53 12.94 -11.05
CA CYS A 268 -4.36 11.62 -10.46
C CYS A 268 -5.09 11.53 -9.12
N LEU A 269 -5.81 10.44 -8.92
CA LEU A 269 -6.49 10.12 -7.68
C LEU A 269 -5.92 8.82 -7.12
N ALA A 270 -4.86 8.93 -6.32
CA ALA A 270 -4.25 7.80 -5.64
C ALA A 270 -4.80 7.67 -4.22
N PHE A 271 -5.36 6.51 -3.89
CA PHE A 271 -5.92 6.23 -2.56
C PHE A 271 -5.83 4.73 -2.25
N CYS A 272 -6.17 4.34 -1.04
CA CYS A 272 -6.26 2.95 -0.62
C CYS A 272 -7.33 2.79 0.45
N ASP A 273 -7.85 1.58 0.61
CA ASP A 273 -8.62 1.20 1.78
C ASP A 273 -7.71 0.86 2.96
N SER A 274 -8.18 1.20 4.16
CA SER A 274 -7.53 0.89 5.42
C SER A 274 -8.50 0.16 6.35
N PRO A 275 -8.05 -0.78 7.19
CA PRO A 275 -8.90 -1.37 8.24
C PRO A 275 -9.46 -0.36 9.23
N LEU A 276 -8.95 0.87 9.23
CA LEU A 276 -9.40 1.98 10.07
C LEU A 276 -10.52 2.77 9.42
N ASP A 277 -10.74 2.63 8.11
CA ASP A 277 -11.77 3.33 7.38
C ASP A 277 -13.17 2.88 7.80
N ARG A 278 -14.12 3.78 7.72
CA ARG A 278 -15.51 3.51 8.03
C ARG A 278 -16.28 2.93 6.85
N GLN A 279 -15.77 3.12 5.65
CA GLN A 279 -16.35 2.76 4.37
C GLN A 279 -15.38 1.89 3.56
N ASN A 280 -15.89 1.10 2.63
CA ASN A 280 -15.10 0.36 1.66
C ASN A 280 -14.94 1.25 0.41
N VAL A 281 -14.01 2.19 0.49
CA VAL A 281 -13.89 3.24 -0.54
C VAL A 281 -13.60 2.69 -1.92
N CYS A 282 -12.74 1.67 -2.02
CA CYS A 282 -12.43 1.02 -3.29
C CYS A 282 -13.68 0.33 -3.89
N GLU A 283 -14.45 -0.42 -3.09
CA GLU A 283 -15.69 -1.08 -3.52
C GLU A 283 -16.73 -0.05 -3.95
N ASP A 284 -16.97 0.96 -3.13
CA ASP A 284 -17.97 2.00 -3.40
C ASP A 284 -17.62 2.80 -4.67
N LEU A 285 -16.34 3.16 -4.86
CA LEU A 285 -15.90 3.85 -6.08
C LEU A 285 -16.01 2.95 -7.31
N TYR A 286 -15.65 1.67 -7.19
CA TYR A 286 -15.77 0.72 -8.30
C TYR A 286 -17.23 0.56 -8.73
N LEU A 287 -18.15 0.42 -7.79
CA LEU A 287 -19.58 0.38 -8.07
C LEU A 287 -20.07 1.69 -8.71
N LYS A 288 -19.61 2.83 -8.23
CA LYS A 288 -19.95 4.13 -8.81
C LYS A 288 -19.47 4.28 -10.26
N ILE A 289 -18.32 3.69 -10.63
CA ILE A 289 -17.82 3.70 -12.01
C ILE A 289 -18.64 2.78 -12.92
N ILE A 290 -19.16 1.66 -12.38
CA ILE A 290 -19.98 0.72 -13.16
C ILE A 290 -21.39 1.26 -13.42
N TYR A 291 -21.99 1.97 -12.47
CA TYR A 291 -23.36 2.52 -12.55
C TYR A 291 -23.41 3.90 -13.21
#